data_e7d11b52a87cd53e718bd053c7c3aa87
#
_entry.id   e7d11b52a87cd53e718bd053c7c3aa87
#
_cell.length_a   1.000
_cell.length_b   1.000
_cell.length_c   1.000
_cell.angle_alpha   90.00
_cell.angle_beta   90.00
_cell.angle_gamma   90.00
#
_symmetry.space_group_name_H-M   'P 1'
#
loop_
_entity.id
_entity.type
_entity.pdbx_description
1 polymer ?
#
loop_
_entity_poly.entity_id
_entity_poly.type
_entity_poly.pdbx_seq_one_letter_code
_entity_poly.pdbx_strand_id
1 'polypeptide(L)'
;SISIMPVLFPGVIIGISTVVLWDRIAGLGGGGFISDVGRNGIFLTILAQTCFISTYCFLIFVARLQRFDQTQEEAALDLGASQTQVFFKILIPYLAPAIASAAVIAFLASFENYNTTVFSILSDQTLTTVIASKVRLGISPALSALALTIIALTVIAAVTYEILRRRQERKFLESQEEFVKEKAASSRVNKDYKAGFKVPKGIVALILLVIIGSYVATQI
;
A
#
# COMPACT_ATOMS: atom_id res chain seq x y z
N SER A 1 -0.20 16.94 16.08
CA SER A 1 0.49 15.92 15.30
C SER A 1 0.86 16.46 13.94
N ILE A 2 2.10 16.90 13.78
CA ILE A 2 2.66 17.50 12.54
C ILE A 2 2.65 16.52 11.38
N SER A 3 2.75 15.22 11.66
CA SER A 3 2.85 14.16 10.64
C SER A 3 1.58 13.97 9.77
N ILE A 4 0.44 14.51 10.19
CA ILE A 4 -0.83 14.40 9.42
C ILE A 4 -1.02 15.63 8.51
N MET A 5 -0.24 16.69 8.74
CA MET A 5 -0.37 17.96 8.03
C MET A 5 -0.31 17.83 6.49
N PRO A 6 0.56 17.01 5.88
CA PRO A 6 0.65 16.92 4.41
C PRO A 6 -0.64 16.43 3.74
N VAL A 7 -1.48 15.62 4.40
CA VAL A 7 -2.77 15.17 3.83
C VAL A 7 -3.79 16.30 3.73
N LEU A 8 -3.68 17.31 4.59
CA LEU A 8 -4.58 18.45 4.57
C LEU A 8 -4.28 19.46 3.44
N PHE A 9 -3.08 19.38 2.87
CA PHE A 9 -2.70 20.25 1.76
C PHE A 9 -2.94 19.57 0.40
N PRO A 10 -3.50 20.31 -0.58
CA PRO A 10 -3.59 19.81 -1.95
C PRO A 10 -2.22 19.40 -2.48
N GLY A 11 -2.14 18.27 -3.19
CA GLY A 11 -0.88 17.74 -3.77
C GLY A 11 -0.14 18.76 -4.65
N VAL A 12 -0.87 19.65 -5.32
CA VAL A 12 -0.31 20.78 -6.09
C VAL A 12 0.56 21.68 -5.21
N ILE A 13 0.09 22.04 -4.02
CA ILE A 13 0.84 22.91 -3.09
C ILE A 13 2.13 22.23 -2.66
N ILE A 14 2.07 20.93 -2.34
CA ILE A 14 3.24 20.15 -1.94
C ILE A 14 4.26 20.10 -3.09
N GLY A 15 3.81 19.84 -4.32
CA GLY A 15 4.67 19.81 -5.50
C GLY A 15 5.40 21.14 -5.74
N ILE A 16 4.65 22.24 -5.77
CA ILE A 16 5.23 23.59 -5.98
C ILE A 16 6.16 23.98 -4.83
N SER A 17 5.74 23.75 -3.59
CA SER A 17 6.55 24.09 -2.41
C SER A 17 7.87 23.34 -2.38
N THR A 18 7.88 22.07 -2.80
CA THR A 18 9.09 21.26 -2.90
C THR A 18 10.06 21.87 -3.92
N VAL A 19 9.57 22.22 -5.11
CA VAL A 19 10.40 22.85 -6.14
C VAL A 19 10.99 24.18 -5.66
N VAL A 20 10.15 25.06 -5.11
CA VAL A 20 10.58 26.38 -4.62
C VAL A 20 11.60 26.25 -3.49
N LEU A 21 11.37 25.36 -2.55
CA LEU A 21 12.29 25.12 -1.42
C LEU A 21 13.66 24.66 -1.93
N TRP A 22 13.69 23.66 -2.80
CA TRP A 22 14.93 23.09 -3.30
C TRP A 22 15.66 24.02 -4.26
N ASP A 23 14.96 24.82 -5.06
CA ASP A 23 15.59 25.85 -5.88
C ASP A 23 16.28 26.91 -5.00
N ARG A 24 15.66 27.30 -3.88
CA ARG A 24 16.29 28.20 -2.89
C ARG A 24 17.51 27.58 -2.24
N ILE A 25 17.44 26.31 -1.84
CA ILE A 25 18.58 25.59 -1.24
C ILE A 25 19.70 25.43 -2.26
N ALA A 26 19.40 25.08 -3.50
CA ALA A 26 20.35 24.98 -4.59
C ALA A 26 21.05 26.31 -4.89
N GLY A 27 20.31 27.43 -4.80
CA GLY A 27 20.84 28.78 -4.97
C GLY A 27 21.81 29.22 -3.86
N LEU A 28 21.59 28.73 -2.61
CA LEU A 28 22.48 29.02 -1.49
C LEU A 28 23.78 28.20 -1.50
N GLY A 29 23.75 27.02 -2.16
CA GLY A 29 24.88 26.08 -2.18
C GLY A 29 26.03 26.43 -3.14
N GLY A 30 25.97 27.55 -3.90
CA GLY A 30 27.06 28.04 -4.73
C GLY A 30 27.51 27.13 -5.89
N GLY A 31 26.68 26.18 -6.31
CA GLY A 31 27.02 25.16 -7.32
C GLY A 31 27.57 23.86 -6.69
N GLY A 32 27.48 22.74 -7.42
CA GLY A 32 27.93 21.45 -7.01
C GLY A 32 26.80 20.44 -6.82
N PHE A 33 27.06 19.33 -6.16
CA PHE A 33 26.14 18.19 -6.03
C PHE A 33 24.72 18.56 -5.53
N ILE A 34 24.60 19.48 -4.58
CA ILE A 34 23.30 19.94 -4.03
C ILE A 34 22.51 20.70 -5.11
N SER A 35 23.18 21.50 -5.91
CA SER A 35 22.56 22.23 -7.03
C SER A 35 22.05 21.27 -8.11
N ASP A 36 22.84 20.26 -8.47
CA ASP A 36 22.47 19.32 -9.53
C ASP A 36 21.32 18.39 -9.09
N VAL A 37 21.39 17.89 -7.87
CA VAL A 37 20.33 17.05 -7.27
C VAL A 37 19.05 17.85 -7.06
N GLY A 38 19.17 19.10 -6.58
CA GLY A 38 18.02 19.97 -6.29
C GLY A 38 17.29 20.48 -7.55
N ARG A 39 17.86 20.29 -8.73
CA ARG A 39 17.24 20.61 -10.04
C ARG A 39 16.82 19.39 -10.84
N ASN A 40 16.99 18.18 -10.27
CA ASN A 40 16.55 16.95 -10.89
C ASN A 40 15.05 16.75 -10.61
N GLY A 41 14.23 16.76 -11.66
CA GLY A 41 12.78 16.64 -11.55
C GLY A 41 12.33 15.32 -10.93
N ILE A 42 13.01 14.21 -11.22
CA ILE A 42 12.71 12.90 -10.63
C ILE A 42 12.97 12.92 -9.13
N PHE A 43 14.09 13.48 -8.69
CA PHE A 43 14.43 13.61 -7.28
C PHE A 43 13.40 14.46 -6.51
N LEU A 44 13.02 15.60 -7.05
CA LEU A 44 12.01 16.49 -6.48
C LEU A 44 10.64 15.80 -6.38
N THR A 45 10.29 15.04 -7.42
CA THR A 45 9.05 14.26 -7.43
C THR A 45 9.05 13.18 -6.37
N ILE A 46 10.14 12.44 -6.19
CA ILE A 46 10.28 11.44 -5.13
C ILE A 46 10.10 12.09 -3.76
N LEU A 47 10.73 13.24 -3.50
CA LEU A 47 10.59 13.94 -2.23
C LEU A 47 9.16 14.42 -1.98
N ALA A 48 8.54 15.07 -2.96
CA ALA A 48 7.18 15.57 -2.85
C ALA A 48 6.16 14.44 -2.62
N GLN A 49 6.28 13.35 -3.37
CA GLN A 49 5.44 12.16 -3.19
C GLN A 49 5.68 11.47 -1.85
N THR A 50 6.93 11.34 -1.43
CA THR A 50 7.26 10.75 -0.13
C THR A 50 6.64 11.53 1.02
N CYS A 51 6.69 12.87 0.97
CA CYS A 51 6.07 13.73 1.96
C CYS A 51 4.55 13.47 2.09
N PHE A 52 3.87 13.35 0.97
CA PHE A 52 2.43 13.08 0.93
C PHE A 52 2.08 11.65 1.37
N ILE A 53 2.76 10.66 0.80
CA ILE A 53 2.47 9.23 1.03
C ILE A 53 2.86 8.79 2.44
N SER A 54 3.92 9.36 3.01
CA SER A 54 4.36 9.04 4.38
C SER A 54 3.25 9.24 5.42
N THR A 55 2.35 10.18 5.18
CA THR A 55 1.21 10.42 6.09
C THR A 55 0.23 9.25 6.10
N TYR A 56 -0.06 8.65 4.95
CA TYR A 56 -0.91 7.45 4.87
C TYR A 56 -0.26 6.26 5.57
N CYS A 57 1.04 6.05 5.32
CA CYS A 57 1.79 5.00 6.00
C CYS A 57 1.81 5.21 7.52
N PHE A 58 2.01 6.45 7.96
CA PHE A 58 1.99 6.81 9.37
C PHE A 58 0.65 6.49 10.03
N LEU A 59 -0.48 6.82 9.39
CA LEU A 59 -1.81 6.51 9.92
C LEU A 59 -2.03 5.01 10.06
N ILE A 60 -1.58 4.20 9.10
CA ILE A 60 -1.67 2.74 9.14
C ILE A 60 -0.87 2.19 10.33
N PHE A 61 0.36 2.70 10.53
CA PHE A 61 1.20 2.27 11.64
C PHE A 61 0.63 2.68 12.99
N VAL A 62 0.14 3.90 13.13
CA VAL A 62 -0.50 4.37 14.36
C VAL A 62 -1.73 3.52 14.69
N ALA A 63 -2.59 3.25 13.72
CA ALA A 63 -3.77 2.43 13.93
C ALA A 63 -3.42 0.98 14.36
N ARG A 64 -2.31 0.44 13.87
CA ARG A 64 -1.83 -0.87 14.26
C ARG A 64 -1.19 -0.85 15.64
N LEU A 65 -0.37 0.15 15.94
CA LEU A 65 0.30 0.30 17.23
C LEU A 65 -0.68 0.54 18.39
N GLN A 66 -1.79 1.24 18.16
CA GLN A 66 -2.83 1.43 19.17
C GLN A 66 -3.49 0.12 19.65
N ARG A 67 -3.35 -0.96 18.86
CA ARG A 67 -3.86 -2.29 19.19
C ARG A 67 -2.79 -3.21 19.75
N PHE A 68 -1.57 -2.70 19.91
CA PHE A 68 -0.47 -3.48 20.47
C PHE A 68 -0.63 -3.60 21.98
N ASP A 69 -0.54 -4.82 22.48
CA ASP A 69 -0.58 -5.09 23.91
C ASP A 69 0.82 -4.89 24.52
N GLN A 70 0.98 -3.83 25.28
CA GLN A 70 2.25 -3.45 25.92
C GLN A 70 2.71 -4.48 26.96
N THR A 71 1.80 -5.32 27.49
CA THR A 71 2.17 -6.38 28.43
C THR A 71 3.13 -7.40 27.82
N GLN A 72 3.11 -7.58 26.49
CA GLN A 72 4.05 -8.45 25.79
C GLN A 72 5.48 -7.90 25.81
N GLU A 73 5.62 -6.58 25.73
CA GLU A 73 6.90 -5.89 25.82
C GLU A 73 7.45 -5.97 27.25
N GLU A 74 6.61 -5.65 28.23
CA GLU A 74 6.97 -5.70 29.66
C GLU A 74 7.39 -7.11 30.07
N ALA A 75 6.60 -8.12 29.70
CA ALA A 75 6.92 -9.52 30.00
C ALA A 75 8.25 -9.98 29.37
N ALA A 76 8.57 -9.52 28.15
CA ALA A 76 9.83 -9.84 27.50
C ALA A 76 11.03 -9.17 28.20
N LEU A 77 10.86 -7.93 28.66
CA LEU A 77 11.88 -7.20 29.43
C LEU A 77 12.13 -7.87 30.80
N ASP A 78 11.08 -8.31 31.48
CA ASP A 78 11.15 -9.03 32.75
C ASP A 78 11.90 -10.38 32.61
N LEU A 79 11.80 -11.00 31.43
CA LEU A 79 12.55 -12.21 31.08
C LEU A 79 14.01 -11.94 30.67
N GLY A 80 14.45 -10.68 30.77
CA GLY A 80 15.82 -10.29 30.48
C GLY A 80 16.13 -9.98 29.01
N ALA A 81 15.11 -9.80 28.17
CA ALA A 81 15.33 -9.34 26.80
C ALA A 81 15.77 -7.88 26.78
N SER A 82 16.69 -7.54 25.87
CA SER A 82 17.06 -6.14 25.65
C SER A 82 15.96 -5.42 24.82
N GLN A 83 15.87 -4.09 24.94
CA GLN A 83 14.94 -3.26 24.16
C GLN A 83 15.06 -3.52 22.64
N THR A 84 16.29 -3.69 22.14
CA THR A 84 16.55 -4.01 20.74
C THR A 84 15.97 -5.38 20.36
N GLN A 85 16.04 -6.36 21.24
CA GLN A 85 15.46 -7.69 21.01
C GLN A 85 13.92 -7.62 20.98
N VAL A 86 13.30 -6.86 21.88
CA VAL A 86 11.86 -6.63 21.91
C VAL A 86 11.41 -5.97 20.59
N PHE A 87 12.12 -4.93 20.17
CA PHE A 87 11.81 -4.23 18.92
C PHE A 87 11.84 -5.17 17.70
N PHE A 88 12.93 -5.92 17.50
CA PHE A 88 13.07 -6.77 16.30
C PHE A 88 12.33 -8.09 16.38
N LYS A 89 12.13 -8.67 17.57
CA LYS A 89 11.52 -10.00 17.73
C LYS A 89 10.03 -9.97 18.03
N ILE A 90 9.52 -8.86 18.58
CA ILE A 90 8.09 -8.73 18.97
C ILE A 90 7.42 -7.65 18.12
N LEU A 91 7.93 -6.42 18.16
CA LEU A 91 7.25 -5.28 17.56
C LEU A 91 7.28 -5.34 16.02
N ILE A 92 8.42 -5.60 15.39
CA ILE A 92 8.54 -5.68 13.93
C ILE A 92 7.69 -6.81 13.34
N PRO A 93 7.71 -8.06 13.86
CA PRO A 93 6.80 -9.11 13.39
C PRO A 93 5.32 -8.78 13.58
N TYR A 94 4.97 -8.12 14.68
CA TYR A 94 3.60 -7.65 14.90
C TYR A 94 3.18 -6.59 13.85
N LEU A 95 4.10 -5.70 13.46
CA LEU A 95 3.87 -4.66 12.44
C LEU A 95 3.97 -5.18 11.01
N ALA A 96 4.53 -6.36 10.76
CA ALA A 96 4.75 -6.89 9.40
C ALA A 96 3.51 -6.83 8.49
N PRO A 97 2.28 -7.19 8.93
CA PRO A 97 1.09 -7.06 8.10
C PRO A 97 0.74 -5.60 7.79
N ALA A 98 1.00 -4.68 8.72
CA ALA A 98 0.78 -3.24 8.51
C ALA A 98 1.83 -2.66 7.55
N ILE A 99 3.08 -3.10 7.64
CA ILE A 99 4.15 -2.72 6.71
C ILE A 99 3.80 -3.17 5.29
N ALA A 100 3.34 -4.42 5.12
CA ALA A 100 2.91 -4.93 3.82
C ALA A 100 1.73 -4.11 3.26
N SER A 101 0.73 -3.81 4.08
CA SER A 101 -0.42 -2.99 3.68
C SER A 101 -0.01 -1.56 3.31
N ALA A 102 0.86 -0.94 4.11
CA ALA A 102 1.39 0.39 3.84
C ALA A 102 2.20 0.43 2.54
N ALA A 103 3.01 -0.58 2.26
CA ALA A 103 3.79 -0.68 1.02
C ALA A 103 2.89 -0.76 -0.22
N VAL A 104 1.81 -1.55 -0.16
CA VAL A 104 0.83 -1.62 -1.26
C VAL A 104 0.13 -0.28 -1.46
N ILE A 105 -0.32 0.37 -0.39
CA ILE A 105 -0.99 1.67 -0.48
C ILE A 105 -0.02 2.74 -0.98
N ALA A 106 1.23 2.75 -0.50
CA ALA A 106 2.26 3.67 -0.96
C ALA A 106 2.55 3.50 -2.46
N PHE A 107 2.64 2.27 -2.94
CA PHE A 107 2.83 1.98 -4.36
C PHE A 107 1.66 2.50 -5.20
N LEU A 108 0.42 2.18 -4.82
CA LEU A 108 -0.77 2.63 -5.54
C LEU A 108 -0.91 4.16 -5.51
N ALA A 109 -0.71 4.78 -4.34
CA ALA A 109 -0.78 6.22 -4.18
C ALA A 109 0.30 6.95 -5.00
N SER A 110 1.51 6.39 -5.09
CA SER A 110 2.57 6.94 -5.94
C SER A 110 2.21 6.85 -7.42
N PHE A 111 1.57 5.76 -7.84
CA PHE A 111 1.17 5.56 -9.22
C PHE A 111 0.02 6.49 -9.65
N GLU A 112 -0.88 6.84 -8.74
CA GLU A 112 -2.03 7.71 -8.99
C GLU A 112 -1.70 9.21 -8.85
N ASN A 113 -0.59 9.56 -8.21
CA ASN A 113 -0.29 10.93 -7.78
C ASN A 113 0.15 11.85 -8.93
N TYR A 114 -0.80 12.16 -9.82
CA TYR A 114 -0.57 13.11 -10.93
C TYR A 114 -0.39 14.54 -10.43
N ASN A 115 -1.23 14.98 -9.48
CA ASN A 115 -1.27 16.39 -9.07
C ASN A 115 0.03 16.90 -8.44
N THR A 116 0.69 16.06 -7.62
CA THR A 116 1.99 16.42 -7.05
C THR A 116 3.08 16.32 -8.12
N THR A 117 3.04 15.25 -8.93
CA THR A 117 4.07 14.93 -9.92
C THR A 117 4.19 16.00 -11.01
N VAL A 118 3.07 16.45 -11.57
CA VAL A 118 3.09 17.40 -12.71
C VAL A 118 3.76 18.72 -12.36
N PHE A 119 3.76 19.12 -11.08
CA PHE A 119 4.40 20.36 -10.61
C PHE A 119 5.82 20.17 -10.10
N SER A 120 6.25 18.96 -9.81
CA SER A 120 7.57 18.66 -9.27
C SER A 120 8.53 18.03 -10.27
N ILE A 121 8.03 17.48 -11.39
CA ILE A 121 8.83 16.70 -12.34
C ILE A 121 9.70 17.59 -13.26
N LEU A 122 9.46 18.87 -13.30
CA LEU A 122 10.14 19.84 -14.18
C LEU A 122 10.05 19.43 -15.67
N SER A 123 11.21 19.20 -16.32
CA SER A 123 11.32 18.79 -17.73
C SER A 123 11.30 17.27 -17.92
N ASP A 124 11.37 16.49 -16.85
CA ASP A 124 11.34 15.03 -16.91
C ASP A 124 9.92 14.51 -17.13
N GLN A 125 9.78 13.22 -17.39
CA GLN A 125 8.50 12.58 -17.65
C GLN A 125 8.32 11.31 -16.79
N THR A 126 7.12 11.13 -16.26
CA THR A 126 6.69 9.90 -15.63
C THR A 126 5.57 9.26 -16.45
N LEU A 127 5.29 7.98 -16.23
CA LEU A 127 4.19 7.31 -16.90
C LEU A 127 2.87 8.07 -16.72
N THR A 128 2.61 8.55 -15.51
CA THR A 128 1.38 9.30 -15.16
C THR A 128 1.25 10.60 -15.95
N THR A 129 2.34 11.37 -16.06
CA THR A 129 2.32 12.65 -16.83
C THR A 129 2.22 12.42 -18.33
N VAL A 130 2.85 11.36 -18.86
CA VAL A 130 2.73 10.98 -20.27
C VAL A 130 1.30 10.52 -20.60
N ILE A 131 0.68 9.69 -19.77
CA ILE A 131 -0.70 9.27 -19.97
C ILE A 131 -1.63 10.50 -19.95
N ALA A 132 -1.50 11.37 -18.94
CA ALA A 132 -2.34 12.55 -18.82
C ALA A 132 -2.19 13.50 -20.00
N SER A 133 -0.98 13.72 -20.53
CA SER A 133 -0.75 14.54 -21.72
C SER A 133 -1.41 13.96 -22.96
N LYS A 134 -1.31 12.62 -23.14
CA LYS A 134 -1.95 11.93 -24.27
C LYS A 134 -3.48 11.96 -24.20
N VAL A 135 -4.06 11.82 -23.01
CA VAL A 135 -5.52 11.94 -22.83
C VAL A 135 -6.02 13.34 -23.20
N ARG A 136 -5.26 14.38 -22.86
CA ARG A 136 -5.60 15.78 -23.25
C ARG A 136 -5.55 16.04 -24.75
N LEU A 137 -4.67 15.34 -25.48
CA LEU A 137 -4.54 15.46 -26.93
C LEU A 137 -5.53 14.61 -27.72
N GLY A 138 -6.29 13.79 -27.04
CA GLY A 138 -7.28 12.87 -27.61
C GLY A 138 -6.98 11.42 -27.26
N ILE A 139 -8.03 10.64 -27.03
CA ILE A 139 -7.92 9.22 -26.67
C ILE A 139 -7.51 8.43 -27.91
N SER A 140 -6.31 7.86 -27.91
CA SER A 140 -5.85 6.99 -28.98
C SER A 140 -6.14 5.51 -28.64
N PRO A 141 -6.34 4.64 -29.65
CA PRO A 141 -6.50 3.19 -29.41
C PRO A 141 -5.35 2.57 -28.61
N ALA A 142 -4.13 3.09 -28.77
CA ALA A 142 -2.97 2.66 -28.01
C ALA A 142 -3.10 2.93 -26.49
N LEU A 143 -3.75 4.05 -26.11
CA LEU A 143 -3.99 4.40 -24.73
C LEU A 143 -5.03 3.45 -24.08
N SER A 144 -6.08 3.12 -24.84
CA SER A 144 -7.09 2.14 -24.41
C SER A 144 -6.49 0.74 -24.25
N ALA A 145 -5.60 0.34 -25.15
CA ALA A 145 -4.88 -0.94 -25.04
C ALA A 145 -3.96 -0.97 -23.80
N LEU A 146 -3.27 0.13 -23.50
CA LEU A 146 -2.43 0.24 -22.30
C LEU A 146 -3.28 0.12 -21.03
N ALA A 147 -4.41 0.84 -20.96
CA ALA A 147 -5.32 0.76 -19.82
C ALA A 147 -5.87 -0.66 -19.62
N LEU A 148 -6.30 -1.32 -20.70
CA LEU A 148 -6.77 -2.69 -20.67
C LEU A 148 -5.68 -3.66 -20.17
N THR A 149 -4.44 -3.48 -20.63
CA THR A 149 -3.30 -4.31 -20.20
C THR A 149 -3.04 -4.17 -18.70
N ILE A 150 -3.05 -2.94 -18.17
CA ILE A 150 -2.85 -2.70 -16.73
C ILE A 150 -3.99 -3.32 -15.93
N ILE A 151 -5.24 -3.14 -16.37
CA ILE A 151 -6.41 -3.74 -15.71
C ILE A 151 -6.32 -5.27 -15.73
N ALA A 152 -6.00 -5.87 -16.87
CA ALA A 152 -5.85 -7.32 -16.98
C ALA A 152 -4.76 -7.85 -16.03
N LEU A 153 -3.63 -7.16 -15.96
CA LEU A 153 -2.50 -7.55 -15.10
C LEU A 153 -2.84 -7.44 -13.61
N THR A 154 -3.55 -6.38 -13.21
CA THR A 154 -4.03 -6.23 -11.82
C THR A 154 -5.07 -7.27 -11.45
N VAL A 155 -6.00 -7.61 -12.34
CA VAL A 155 -7.00 -8.66 -12.11
C VAL A 155 -6.32 -10.03 -11.97
N ILE A 156 -5.38 -10.35 -12.85
CA ILE A 156 -4.62 -11.61 -12.78
C ILE A 156 -3.83 -11.69 -11.46
N ALA A 157 -3.17 -10.61 -11.07
CA ALA A 157 -2.43 -10.55 -9.81
C ALA A 157 -3.36 -10.74 -8.60
N ALA A 158 -4.52 -10.08 -8.58
CA ALA A 158 -5.51 -10.19 -7.51
C ALA A 158 -6.09 -11.60 -7.40
N VAL A 159 -6.44 -12.22 -8.54
CA VAL A 159 -6.95 -13.60 -8.57
C VAL A 159 -5.88 -14.59 -8.12
N THR A 160 -4.64 -14.42 -8.59
CA THR A 160 -3.53 -15.28 -8.18
C THR A 160 -3.27 -15.18 -6.68
N TYR A 161 -3.25 -13.95 -6.14
CA TYR A 161 -3.09 -13.72 -4.71
C TYR A 161 -4.21 -14.39 -3.90
N GLU A 162 -5.47 -14.22 -4.32
CA GLU A 162 -6.63 -14.82 -3.66
C GLU A 162 -6.57 -16.35 -3.68
N ILE A 163 -6.16 -16.96 -4.80
CA ILE A 163 -6.00 -18.42 -4.90
C ILE A 163 -4.90 -18.90 -3.96
N LEU A 164 -3.76 -18.21 -3.93
CA LEU A 164 -2.64 -18.57 -3.04
C LEU A 164 -3.04 -18.44 -1.56
N ARG A 165 -3.71 -17.36 -1.20
CA ARG A 165 -4.24 -17.12 0.14
C ARG A 165 -5.22 -18.23 0.57
N ARG A 166 -6.18 -18.58 -0.27
CA ARG A 166 -7.14 -19.65 -0.01
C ARG A 166 -6.48 -21.02 0.14
N ARG A 167 -5.40 -21.28 -0.61
CA ARG A 167 -4.61 -22.50 -0.46
C ARG A 167 -3.89 -22.55 0.90
N GLN A 168 -3.38 -21.42 1.38
CA GLN A 168 -2.73 -21.34 2.69
C GLN A 168 -3.75 -21.50 3.83
N GLU A 169 -4.90 -20.85 3.74
CA GLU A 169 -5.98 -20.98 4.71
C GLU A 169 -6.50 -22.43 4.81
N ARG A 170 -6.66 -23.11 3.67
CA ARG A 170 -7.04 -24.53 3.65
C ARG A 170 -6.01 -25.43 4.34
N LYS A 171 -4.73 -25.26 4.04
CA LYS A 171 -3.64 -26.00 4.69
C LYS A 171 -3.60 -25.77 6.20
N PHE A 172 -3.86 -24.53 6.62
CA PHE A 172 -3.92 -24.18 8.05
C PHE A 172 -5.11 -24.83 8.73
N LEU A 173 -6.28 -24.87 8.11
CA LEU A 173 -7.48 -25.52 8.63
C LEU A 173 -7.29 -27.04 8.67
N GLU A 174 -6.73 -27.66 7.63
CA GLU A 174 -6.40 -29.08 7.58
C GLU A 174 -5.45 -29.48 8.71
N SER A 175 -4.40 -28.69 8.96
CA SER A 175 -3.47 -28.94 10.07
C SER A 175 -4.12 -28.76 11.45
N GLN A 176 -5.07 -27.86 11.60
CA GLN A 176 -5.85 -27.71 12.82
C GLN A 176 -6.83 -28.87 13.03
N GLU A 177 -7.47 -29.34 11.95
CA GLU A 177 -8.35 -30.50 12.03
C GLU A 177 -7.57 -31.78 12.38
N GLU A 178 -6.37 -31.96 11.83
CA GLU A 178 -5.49 -33.08 12.22
C GLU A 178 -5.10 -32.98 13.70
N PHE A 179 -4.71 -31.81 14.19
CA PHE A 179 -4.37 -31.61 15.59
C PHE A 179 -5.55 -31.81 16.52
N VAL A 180 -6.76 -31.41 16.13
CA VAL A 180 -8.00 -31.64 16.87
C VAL A 180 -8.41 -33.12 16.86
N LYS A 181 -8.24 -33.82 15.73
CA LYS A 181 -8.48 -35.26 15.59
C LYS A 181 -7.50 -36.06 16.44
N GLU A 182 -6.23 -35.69 16.47
CA GLU A 182 -5.20 -36.30 17.31
C GLU A 182 -5.49 -36.10 18.80
N LYS A 183 -5.91 -34.89 19.18
CA LYS A 183 -6.29 -34.53 20.54
C LYS A 183 -7.63 -35.20 20.97
N ALA A 184 -8.57 -35.37 20.03
CA ALA A 184 -9.82 -36.06 20.25
C ALA A 184 -9.64 -37.61 20.30
N ALA A 185 -8.67 -38.14 19.57
CA ALA A 185 -8.28 -39.54 19.66
C ALA A 185 -7.58 -39.85 21.01
N SER A 186 -6.86 -38.84 21.53
CA SER A 186 -6.23 -38.99 22.88
C SER A 186 -7.18 -38.71 24.05
N SER A 187 -8.23 -37.95 23.85
CA SER A 187 -9.30 -37.74 24.81
C SER A 187 -10.61 -38.28 24.24
N ARG A 188 -11.04 -39.48 24.64
CA ARG A 188 -12.34 -40.07 24.29
C ARG A 188 -13.49 -39.21 24.84
N VAL A 189 -13.75 -38.06 24.21
CA VAL A 189 -14.97 -37.27 24.44
C VAL A 189 -15.51 -36.78 23.11
N ASN A 190 -16.61 -37.38 22.76
CA ASN A 190 -17.52 -37.10 21.65
C ASN A 190 -18.15 -35.71 21.73
N LYS A 191 -18.19 -34.91 20.65
CA LYS A 191 -19.44 -34.35 20.10
C LYS A 191 -19.22 -33.45 18.87
N ASP A 192 -20.08 -33.72 17.90
CA ASP A 192 -20.25 -33.02 16.63
C ASP A 192 -20.31 -31.49 16.71
N TYR A 193 -19.53 -30.84 15.83
CA TYR A 193 -19.83 -29.46 15.42
C TYR A 193 -19.62 -29.32 13.89
N LYS A 194 -20.72 -29.28 13.16
CA LYS A 194 -20.77 -28.92 11.77
C LYS A 194 -20.89 -27.39 11.67
N ALA A 195 -19.81 -26.70 11.34
CA ALA A 195 -19.87 -25.29 10.93
C ALA A 195 -19.70 -25.18 9.41
N GLY A 196 -20.78 -24.93 8.71
CA GLY A 196 -20.77 -24.64 7.26
C GLY A 196 -20.22 -23.25 6.98
N PHE A 197 -19.21 -23.18 6.12
CA PHE A 197 -18.60 -21.93 5.66
C PHE A 197 -19.51 -21.23 4.64
N LYS A 198 -19.97 -20.03 4.97
CA LYS A 198 -20.70 -19.14 4.04
C LYS A 198 -19.71 -18.15 3.41
N VAL A 199 -19.61 -18.21 2.08
CA VAL A 199 -18.88 -17.20 1.30
C VAL A 199 -19.48 -15.81 1.58
N PRO A 200 -18.71 -14.80 1.99
CA PRO A 200 -19.25 -13.46 2.20
C PRO A 200 -19.73 -12.88 0.87
N LYS A 201 -21.02 -12.60 0.82
CA LYS A 201 -21.73 -12.08 -0.38
C LYS A 201 -21.16 -10.75 -0.90
N GLY A 202 -20.37 -10.03 -0.11
CA GLY A 202 -19.73 -8.77 -0.47
C GLY A 202 -18.67 -8.89 -1.58
N ILE A 203 -17.93 -9.99 -1.65
CA ILE A 203 -16.90 -10.18 -2.69
C ILE A 203 -17.53 -10.45 -4.05
N VAL A 204 -18.62 -11.21 -4.07
CA VAL A 204 -19.37 -11.48 -5.32
C VAL A 204 -20.00 -10.20 -5.84
N ALA A 205 -20.53 -9.34 -4.95
CA ALA A 205 -21.11 -8.05 -5.32
C ALA A 205 -20.06 -7.08 -5.89
N LEU A 206 -18.85 -7.09 -5.38
CA LEU A 206 -17.77 -6.21 -5.84
C LEU A 206 -17.27 -6.61 -7.24
N ILE A 207 -17.18 -7.91 -7.51
CA ILE A 207 -16.83 -8.45 -8.84
C ILE A 207 -17.93 -8.09 -9.85
N LEU A 208 -19.21 -8.23 -9.47
CA LEU A 208 -20.34 -7.85 -10.32
C LEU A 208 -20.38 -6.35 -10.61
N LEU A 209 -20.04 -5.49 -9.64
CA LEU A 209 -19.98 -4.04 -9.82
C LEU A 209 -18.86 -3.63 -10.80
N VAL A 210 -17.70 -4.28 -10.74
CA VAL A 210 -16.60 -4.04 -11.68
C VAL A 210 -16.97 -4.49 -13.10
N ILE A 211 -17.64 -5.62 -13.23
CA ILE A 211 -18.10 -6.14 -14.55
C ILE A 211 -19.19 -5.24 -15.14
N ILE A 212 -20.15 -4.79 -14.34
CA ILE A 212 -21.25 -3.90 -14.78
C ILE A 212 -20.70 -2.50 -15.11
N GLY A 213 -19.75 -1.98 -14.31
CA GLY A 213 -19.09 -0.70 -14.58
C GLY A 213 -18.29 -0.71 -15.90
N SER A 214 -17.61 -1.83 -16.18
CA SER A 214 -16.90 -2.04 -17.45
C SER A 214 -17.88 -2.11 -18.65
N TYR A 215 -19.03 -2.75 -18.46
CA TYR A 215 -20.04 -2.85 -19.53
C TYR A 215 -20.71 -1.51 -19.85
N VAL A 216 -20.97 -0.68 -18.84
CA VAL A 216 -21.54 0.66 -19.02
C VAL A 216 -20.55 1.61 -19.69
N ALA A 217 -19.27 1.51 -19.35
CA ALA A 217 -18.21 2.33 -19.95
C ALA A 217 -17.93 2.03 -21.43
N THR A 218 -18.40 0.88 -21.95
CA THR A 218 -18.29 0.52 -23.38
C THR A 218 -19.48 0.95 -24.23
N GLN A 219 -20.55 1.47 -23.59
CA GLN A 219 -21.78 1.92 -24.29
C GLN A 219 -21.87 3.46 -24.41
N ILE A 220 -20.94 4.21 -23.84
CA ILE A 220 -20.80 5.67 -23.95
C ILE A 220 -19.53 6.01 -24.76
#